data_f0bf44543d637060880dbad30bc63529
#
_entry.id   f0bf44543d637060880dbad30bc63529
#
_cell.length_a   1.000
_cell.length_b   1.000
_cell.length_c   1.000
_cell.angle_alpha   90.00
_cell.angle_beta   90.00
_cell.angle_gamma   90.00
#
_symmetry.space_group_name_H-M   'P 1'
#
loop_
_entity.id
_entity.type
_entity.pdbx_description
1 polymer ?
#
loop_
_entity_poly.entity_id
_entity_poly.type
_entity_poly.pdbx_seq_one_letter_code
_entity_poly.pdbx_strand_id
1 'polypeptide(L)'
;MMKPWENISYFGNQKIISQLDTLYENDKLNSTLLFNGSYGLGKATLAFRYSNYILNQKTEKFTSFSIKNNTITNMIKKNVHPDLIYISNNDQDNSNHEIKIDQIRTLKTKLISKTLNGTNRIVIIDPLESLNKSSFNSLLKV
;
A
#
# COMPACT_ATOMS: atom_id res chain seq x y z
N MET A 1 15.32 -3.65 11.88
CA MET A 1 13.85 -3.68 11.99
C MET A 1 13.29 -4.17 10.66
N MET A 2 12.40 -5.17 10.67
CA MET A 2 11.80 -5.71 9.44
C MET A 2 10.87 -4.66 8.83
N LYS A 3 10.98 -4.43 7.53
CA LYS A 3 10.15 -3.44 6.83
C LYS A 3 8.76 -4.01 6.57
N PRO A 4 7.69 -3.16 6.46
CA PRO A 4 6.31 -3.62 6.29
C PRO A 4 6.11 -4.55 5.10
N TRP A 5 6.81 -4.33 4.00
CA TRP A 5 6.72 -5.12 2.77
C TRP A 5 7.50 -6.44 2.81
N GLU A 6 8.42 -6.59 3.77
CA GLU A 6 9.18 -7.85 3.98
C GLU A 6 8.40 -8.84 4.84
N ASN A 7 7.45 -8.33 5.64
CA ASN A 7 6.69 -9.16 6.57
C ASN A 7 5.55 -9.88 5.85
N ILE A 8 5.69 -11.17 5.71
CA ILE A 8 4.69 -12.06 5.09
C ILE A 8 3.63 -12.55 6.08
N SER A 9 3.89 -12.42 7.37
CA SER A 9 2.98 -12.86 8.43
C SER A 9 2.27 -11.66 9.04
N TYR A 10 0.97 -11.66 9.03
CA TYR A 10 0.15 -10.67 9.72
C TYR A 10 -0.72 -11.37 10.74
N PHE A 11 -0.48 -11.06 12.00
CA PHE A 11 -1.30 -11.48 13.12
C PHE A 11 -2.12 -10.29 13.57
N GLY A 12 -3.40 -10.28 13.28
CA GLY A 12 -4.18 -9.11 13.57
C GLY A 12 -5.68 -9.32 13.48
N ASN A 13 -6.41 -8.24 13.39
CA ASN A 13 -7.86 -8.19 13.48
C ASN A 13 -8.55 -8.94 12.32
N GLN A 14 -8.91 -10.19 12.54
CA GLN A 14 -9.56 -11.07 11.57
C GLN A 14 -10.88 -10.47 11.05
N LYS A 15 -11.55 -9.66 11.87
CA LYS A 15 -12.79 -8.99 11.47
C LYS A 15 -12.54 -7.96 10.35
N ILE A 16 -11.47 -7.18 10.46
CA ILE A 16 -11.08 -6.22 9.39
C ILE A 16 -10.69 -6.97 8.12
N ILE A 17 -9.93 -8.04 8.25
CA ILE A 17 -9.51 -8.87 7.12
C ILE A 17 -10.72 -9.43 6.37
N SER A 18 -11.68 -10.03 7.08
CA SER A 18 -12.89 -10.59 6.45
C SER A 18 -13.79 -9.51 5.84
N GLN A 19 -13.85 -8.31 6.44
CA GLN A 19 -14.58 -7.18 5.85
C GLN A 19 -13.96 -6.71 4.54
N LEU A 20 -12.63 -6.55 4.47
CA LEU A 20 -11.92 -6.17 3.26
C LEU A 20 -12.10 -7.21 2.15
N ASP A 21 -12.05 -8.49 2.50
CA ASP A 21 -12.25 -9.60 1.57
C ASP A 21 -13.66 -9.55 0.98
N THR A 22 -14.68 -9.44 1.84
CA THR A 22 -16.09 -9.32 1.42
C THR A 22 -16.33 -8.11 0.53
N LEU A 23 -15.77 -6.95 0.86
CA LEU A 23 -15.93 -5.74 0.05
C LEU A 23 -15.30 -5.90 -1.33
N TYR A 24 -14.13 -6.52 -1.40
CA TYR A 24 -13.43 -6.75 -2.66
C TYR A 24 -14.12 -7.81 -3.53
N GLU A 25 -14.61 -8.91 -2.93
CA GLU A 25 -15.32 -9.97 -3.66
C GLU A 25 -16.63 -9.49 -4.26
N ASN A 26 -17.29 -8.53 -3.60
CA ASN A 26 -18.57 -7.94 -4.08
C ASN A 26 -18.39 -6.68 -4.95
N ASP A 27 -17.17 -6.35 -5.37
CA ASP A 27 -16.83 -5.13 -6.12
C ASP A 27 -17.33 -3.83 -5.44
N LYS A 28 -17.39 -3.85 -4.09
CA LYS A 28 -17.80 -2.71 -3.24
C LYS A 28 -16.62 -2.03 -2.54
N LEU A 29 -15.39 -2.41 -2.90
CA LEU A 29 -14.23 -1.77 -2.34
C LEU A 29 -14.10 -0.34 -2.85
N ASN A 30 -14.05 0.61 -1.92
CA ASN A 30 -13.78 2.00 -2.27
C ASN A 30 -12.37 2.14 -2.86
N SER A 31 -12.20 3.10 -3.77
CA SER A 31 -10.88 3.42 -4.35
C SER A 31 -9.88 3.93 -3.32
N THR A 32 -10.35 4.42 -2.18
CA THR A 32 -9.52 4.94 -1.09
C THR A 32 -9.87 4.26 0.23
N LEU A 33 -8.86 3.74 0.92
CA LEU A 33 -8.96 3.13 2.24
C LEU A 33 -8.09 3.88 3.23
N LEU A 34 -8.65 4.22 4.39
CA LEU A 34 -7.91 4.81 5.51
C LEU A 34 -7.77 3.79 6.63
N PHE A 35 -6.53 3.37 6.91
CA PHE A 35 -6.21 2.53 8.07
C PHE A 35 -5.82 3.41 9.26
N ASN A 36 -6.74 3.57 10.21
CA ASN A 36 -6.53 4.34 11.42
C ASN A 36 -6.30 3.43 12.64
N GLY A 37 -5.46 3.85 13.57
CA GLY A 37 -5.16 3.11 14.80
C GLY A 37 -3.78 3.46 15.36
N SER A 38 -3.48 2.97 16.56
CA SER A 38 -2.23 3.23 17.28
C SER A 38 -0.98 2.80 16.49
N TYR A 39 0.14 3.44 16.79
CA TYR A 39 1.43 3.05 16.23
C TYR A 39 1.76 1.59 16.59
N GLY A 40 2.41 0.89 15.67
CA GLY A 40 2.83 -0.52 15.90
C GLY A 40 1.76 -1.59 15.64
N LEU A 41 0.50 -1.25 15.34
CA LEU A 41 -0.57 -2.22 15.05
C LEU A 41 -0.44 -2.96 13.69
N GLY A 42 0.62 -2.72 12.93
CA GLY A 42 0.83 -3.38 11.64
C GLY A 42 -0.03 -2.86 10.49
N LYS A 43 -0.51 -1.60 10.56
CA LYS A 43 -1.33 -0.99 9.49
C LYS A 43 -0.65 -1.05 8.12
N ALA A 44 0.62 -0.65 8.04
CA ALA A 44 1.40 -0.72 6.81
C ALA A 44 1.58 -2.17 6.33
N THR A 45 1.87 -3.11 7.24
CA THR A 45 1.96 -4.54 6.91
C THR A 45 0.65 -5.06 6.31
N LEU A 46 -0.49 -4.68 6.88
CA LEU A 46 -1.80 -5.03 6.35
C LEU A 46 -2.01 -4.44 4.95
N ALA A 47 -1.66 -3.17 4.73
CA ALA A 47 -1.77 -2.51 3.44
C ALA A 47 -0.94 -3.21 2.36
N PHE A 48 0.33 -3.53 2.65
CA PHE A 48 1.19 -4.28 1.72
C PHE A 48 0.68 -5.67 1.43
N ARG A 49 0.18 -6.36 2.45
CA ARG A 49 -0.37 -7.70 2.29
C ARG A 49 -1.66 -7.69 1.45
N TYR A 50 -2.53 -6.72 1.70
CA TYR A 50 -3.75 -6.54 0.92
C TYR A 50 -3.45 -6.16 -0.53
N SER A 51 -2.46 -5.29 -0.74
CA SER A 51 -1.96 -4.98 -2.08
C SER A 51 -1.44 -6.22 -2.82
N ASN A 52 -0.71 -7.09 -2.12
CA ASN A 52 -0.24 -8.35 -2.69
C ASN A 52 -1.40 -9.25 -3.12
N TYR A 53 -2.45 -9.34 -2.32
CA TYR A 53 -3.66 -10.09 -2.65
C TYR A 53 -4.35 -9.55 -3.91
N ILE A 54 -4.54 -8.24 -4.00
CA ILE A 54 -5.18 -7.59 -5.16
C ILE A 54 -4.33 -7.77 -6.42
N LEU A 55 -3.03 -7.54 -6.37
CA LEU A 55 -2.13 -7.62 -7.52
C LEU A 55 -1.93 -9.07 -8.01
N ASN A 56 -2.10 -10.06 -7.16
CA ASN A 56 -2.13 -11.47 -7.53
C ASN A 56 -3.50 -11.94 -8.06
N GLN A 57 -4.45 -11.05 -8.32
CA GLN A 57 -5.74 -11.36 -8.93
C GLN A 57 -6.56 -12.43 -8.17
N LYS A 58 -6.56 -12.37 -6.84
CA LYS A 58 -7.36 -13.27 -5.99
C LYS A 58 -7.01 -14.77 -6.12
N THR A 59 -5.82 -15.12 -6.51
CA THR A 59 -5.42 -16.54 -6.65
C THR A 59 -5.48 -17.32 -5.34
N GLU A 60 -5.61 -16.61 -4.20
CA GLU A 60 -5.73 -17.18 -2.85
C GLU A 60 -6.70 -16.34 -2.02
N LYS A 61 -7.30 -16.93 -0.99
CA LYS A 61 -8.10 -16.16 -0.02
C LYS A 61 -7.20 -15.22 0.78
N PHE A 62 -7.62 -13.98 0.95
CA PHE A 62 -6.88 -12.99 1.73
C PHE A 62 -6.66 -13.43 3.19
N THR A 63 -7.58 -14.21 3.74
CA THR A 63 -7.51 -14.81 5.07
C THR A 63 -6.41 -15.87 5.21
N SER A 64 -5.81 -16.33 4.10
CA SER A 64 -4.70 -17.29 4.16
C SER A 64 -3.46 -16.64 4.78
N PHE A 65 -2.88 -17.28 5.79
CA PHE A 65 -1.64 -16.84 6.42
C PHE A 65 -0.41 -17.07 5.54
N SER A 66 -0.53 -17.90 4.49
CA SER A 66 0.55 -18.17 3.55
C SER A 66 0.42 -17.29 2.31
N ILE A 67 1.45 -16.49 2.07
CA ILE A 67 1.59 -15.76 0.80
C ILE A 67 2.31 -16.67 -0.18
N LYS A 68 1.70 -16.93 -1.34
CA LYS A 68 2.32 -17.68 -2.41
C LYS A 68 3.63 -17.06 -2.85
N ASN A 69 4.68 -17.86 -2.94
CA ASN A 69 5.96 -17.38 -3.43
C ASN A 69 5.94 -17.36 -4.97
N ASN A 70 5.64 -16.21 -5.55
CA ASN A 70 5.63 -15.98 -6.99
C ASN A 70 6.36 -14.69 -7.35
N THR A 71 6.46 -14.38 -8.62
CA THR A 71 7.17 -13.19 -9.13
C THR A 71 6.60 -11.89 -8.55
N ILE A 72 5.27 -11.73 -8.52
CA ILE A 72 4.60 -10.54 -8.00
C ILE A 72 4.93 -10.35 -6.52
N THR A 73 4.76 -11.38 -5.71
CA THR A 73 5.08 -11.36 -4.28
C THR A 73 6.55 -11.01 -4.03
N ASN A 74 7.47 -11.56 -4.85
CA ASN A 74 8.89 -11.26 -4.72
C ASN A 74 9.21 -9.80 -5.10
N MET A 75 8.56 -9.24 -6.11
CA MET A 75 8.71 -7.82 -6.45
C MET A 75 8.18 -6.92 -5.33
N ILE A 76 7.05 -7.27 -4.71
CA ILE A 76 6.49 -6.52 -3.57
C ILE A 76 7.44 -6.59 -2.37
N LYS A 77 7.95 -7.78 -2.01
CA LYS A 77 8.94 -7.95 -0.92
C LYS A 77 10.22 -7.14 -1.12
N LYS A 78 10.59 -6.87 -2.36
CA LYS A 78 11.73 -6.03 -2.71
C LYS A 78 11.36 -4.55 -2.89
N ASN A 79 10.08 -4.20 -2.74
CA ASN A 79 9.53 -2.86 -3.01
C ASN A 79 9.85 -2.33 -4.42
N VAL A 80 9.78 -3.21 -5.43
CA VAL A 80 10.07 -2.88 -6.84
C VAL A 80 8.92 -3.18 -7.80
N HIS A 81 7.73 -3.51 -7.29
CA HIS A 81 6.57 -3.77 -8.15
C HIS A 81 6.10 -2.47 -8.83
N PRO A 82 5.97 -2.40 -10.17
CA PRO A 82 5.67 -1.16 -10.89
C PRO A 82 4.29 -0.59 -10.59
N ASP A 83 3.31 -1.45 -10.24
CA ASP A 83 1.95 -1.03 -9.91
C ASP A 83 1.68 -0.94 -8.41
N LEU A 84 2.71 -1.01 -7.56
CA LEU A 84 2.65 -0.73 -6.13
C LEU A 84 3.60 0.42 -5.80
N ILE A 85 3.05 1.58 -5.48
CA ILE A 85 3.81 2.78 -5.15
C ILE A 85 3.71 3.01 -3.65
N TYR A 86 4.85 3.03 -2.98
CA TYR A 86 4.94 3.34 -1.55
C TYR A 86 5.57 4.72 -1.36
N ILE A 87 4.90 5.56 -0.59
CA ILE A 87 5.35 6.89 -0.22
C ILE A 87 5.44 6.96 1.30
N SER A 88 6.61 7.35 1.79
CA SER A 88 6.86 7.50 3.22
C SER A 88 7.80 8.68 3.49
N ASN A 89 7.90 9.03 4.76
CA ASN A 89 8.82 10.07 5.25
C ASN A 89 10.24 9.53 5.51
N ASN A 90 10.55 8.29 5.14
CA ASN A 90 11.82 7.60 5.45
C ASN A 90 12.99 7.97 4.54
N ASP A 91 12.96 9.09 3.81
CA ASP A 91 14.14 9.60 3.13
C ASP A 91 15.20 10.00 4.16
N GLN A 92 16.35 9.34 4.13
CA GLN A 92 17.45 9.51 5.09
C GLN A 92 17.97 10.95 5.18
N ASP A 93 17.66 11.79 4.20
CA ASP A 93 18.07 13.20 4.13
C ASP A 93 17.02 14.17 4.72
N ASN A 94 15.94 13.67 5.33
CA ASN A 94 14.83 14.51 5.75
C ASN A 94 14.79 14.68 7.27
N SER A 95 15.43 15.74 7.76
CA SER A 95 15.43 16.12 9.19
C SER A 95 14.02 16.38 9.76
N ASN A 96 13.05 16.69 8.90
CA ASN A 96 11.69 17.05 9.29
C ASN A 96 10.68 15.90 9.26
N HIS A 97 11.09 14.71 8.87
CA HIS A 97 10.17 13.53 8.76
C HIS A 97 8.88 13.81 7.99
N GLU A 98 8.94 14.66 6.96
CA GLU A 98 7.80 15.03 6.13
C GLU A 98 7.84 14.32 4.76
N ILE A 99 6.66 14.02 4.22
CA ILE A 99 6.51 13.61 2.81
C ILE A 99 6.56 14.87 1.94
N LYS A 100 7.61 14.97 1.10
CA LYS A 100 7.88 16.14 0.26
C LYS A 100 6.94 16.20 -0.95
N ILE A 101 6.64 17.43 -1.40
CA ILE A 101 5.79 17.67 -2.57
C ILE A 101 6.31 16.96 -3.83
N ASP A 102 7.63 16.81 -3.98
CA ASP A 102 8.22 16.15 -5.15
C ASP A 102 7.94 14.65 -5.21
N GLN A 103 7.76 13.99 -4.05
CA GLN A 103 7.28 12.60 -3.99
C GLN A 103 5.86 12.50 -4.56
N ILE A 104 4.98 13.46 -4.25
CA ILE A 104 3.61 13.52 -4.78
C ILE A 104 3.61 13.87 -6.27
N ARG A 105 4.49 14.74 -6.73
CA ARG A 105 4.65 15.02 -8.18
C ARG A 105 5.10 13.79 -8.94
N THR A 106 6.08 13.06 -8.43
CA THR A 106 6.55 11.78 -9.00
C THR A 106 5.43 10.74 -9.03
N LEU A 107 4.61 10.66 -7.97
CA LEU A 107 3.42 9.81 -7.94
C LEU A 107 2.50 10.12 -9.12
N LYS A 108 2.16 11.40 -9.35
CA LYS A 108 1.28 11.82 -10.46
C LYS A 108 1.79 11.34 -11.81
N THR A 109 3.08 11.49 -12.08
CA THR A 109 3.68 11.01 -13.31
C THR A 109 3.55 9.50 -13.48
N LYS A 110 3.73 8.74 -12.39
CA LYS A 110 3.56 7.29 -12.41
C LYS A 110 2.11 6.86 -12.61
N LEU A 111 1.13 7.62 -12.09
CA LEU A 111 -0.29 7.29 -12.23
C LEU A 111 -0.80 7.40 -13.66
N ILE A 112 -0.20 8.26 -14.49
CA ILE A 112 -0.57 8.44 -15.91
C ILE A 112 -0.06 7.28 -16.77
N SER A 113 1.00 6.57 -16.36
CA SER A 113 1.56 5.46 -17.14
C SER A 113 0.63 4.23 -17.10
N LYS A 114 0.71 3.37 -18.13
CA LYS A 114 -0.06 2.12 -18.17
C LYS A 114 0.40 1.17 -17.06
N THR A 115 -0.55 0.40 -16.51
CA THR A 115 -0.25 -0.69 -15.58
C THR A 115 0.37 -1.88 -16.31
N LEU A 116 1.15 -2.69 -15.59
CA LEU A 116 1.88 -3.82 -16.17
C LEU A 116 0.95 -4.85 -16.83
N ASN A 117 -0.18 -5.15 -16.20
CA ASN A 117 -1.13 -6.18 -16.66
C ASN A 117 -2.53 -5.62 -16.95
N GLY A 118 -2.70 -4.31 -17.14
CA GLY A 118 -4.02 -3.68 -17.28
C GLY A 118 -4.88 -3.76 -16.01
N THR A 119 -4.25 -4.04 -14.87
CA THR A 119 -4.87 -4.20 -13.56
C THR A 119 -4.85 -2.91 -12.74
N ASN A 120 -5.18 -3.00 -11.48
CA ASN A 120 -5.18 -1.87 -10.57
C ASN A 120 -3.75 -1.39 -10.26
N ARG A 121 -3.59 -0.08 -10.12
CA ARG A 121 -2.40 0.51 -9.49
C ARG A 121 -2.75 0.88 -8.05
N ILE A 122 -1.87 0.52 -7.14
CA ILE A 122 -2.06 0.72 -5.70
C ILE A 122 -1.02 1.71 -5.20
N VAL A 123 -1.49 2.68 -4.41
CA VAL A 123 -0.64 3.65 -3.73
C VAL A 123 -0.81 3.48 -2.23
N ILE A 124 0.30 3.35 -1.52
CA ILE A 124 0.33 3.34 -0.06
C ILE A 124 1.06 4.61 0.39
N ILE A 125 0.43 5.40 1.24
CA ILE A 125 1.01 6.59 1.86
C ILE A 125 1.05 6.34 3.38
N ASP A 126 2.25 6.31 3.96
CA ASP A 126 2.44 5.96 5.36
C ASP A 126 3.67 6.66 5.97
N PRO A 127 3.51 7.42 7.02
CA PRO A 127 2.26 7.84 7.63
C PRO A 127 1.61 9.03 6.90
N LEU A 128 0.27 9.05 6.84
CA LEU A 128 -0.48 10.09 6.13
C LEU A 128 -0.29 11.48 6.77
N GLU A 129 -0.16 11.55 8.08
CA GLU A 129 0.09 12.75 8.87
C GLU A 129 1.43 13.43 8.58
N SER A 130 2.35 12.74 7.90
CA SER A 130 3.61 13.34 7.44
C SER A 130 3.48 14.17 6.15
N LEU A 131 2.30 14.22 5.54
CA LEU A 131 2.03 15.13 4.44
C LEU A 131 1.99 16.58 4.96
N ASN A 132 2.88 17.42 4.47
CA ASN A 132 2.74 18.85 4.71
C ASN A 132 1.60 19.44 3.85
N LYS A 133 1.20 20.69 4.12
CA LYS A 133 0.08 21.35 3.45
C LYS A 133 0.21 21.37 1.92
N SER A 134 1.43 21.57 1.41
CA SER A 134 1.69 21.64 -0.04
C SER A 134 1.56 20.26 -0.69
N SER A 135 2.09 19.21 -0.06
CA SER A 135 1.98 17.81 -0.50
C SER A 135 0.53 17.35 -0.46
N PHE A 136 -0.20 17.66 0.62
CA PHE A 136 -1.61 17.33 0.75
C PHE A 136 -2.46 17.99 -0.34
N ASN A 137 -2.31 19.31 -0.55
CA ASN A 137 -3.02 20.03 -1.62
C ASN A 137 -2.67 19.50 -3.01
N SER A 138 -1.44 19.07 -3.22
CA SER A 138 -1.03 18.43 -4.47
C SER A 138 -1.70 17.07 -4.65
N LEU A 139 -1.85 16.28 -3.58
CA LEU A 139 -2.50 14.98 -3.61
C LEU A 139 -3.99 15.09 -3.98
N LEU A 140 -4.71 16.10 -3.48
CA LEU A 140 -6.12 16.35 -3.80
C LEU A 140 -6.40 16.63 -5.29
N LYS A 141 -5.36 16.92 -6.07
CA LYS A 141 -5.46 17.19 -7.53
C LYS A 141 -5.01 15.98 -8.37
N VAL A 142 -4.98 14.78 -7.79
CA VAL A 142 -4.59 13.53 -8.46
C VAL A 142 -5.78 12.86 -9.13
#